data_dadf981ad1d9785a93ee1d2751d454df
#
_entry.id   dadf981ad1d9785a93ee1d2751d454df
#
_cell.length_a   1.000
_cell.length_b   1.000
_cell.length_c   1.000
_cell.angle_alpha   90.00
_cell.angle_beta   90.00
_cell.angle_gamma   90.00
#
_symmetry.space_group_name_H-M   'P 1'
#
loop_
_entity.id
_entity.type
_entity.pdbx_description
1 polymer ?
#
loop_
_entity_poly.entity_id
_entity_poly.type
_entity_poly.pdbx_seq_one_letter_code
_entity_poly.pdbx_strand_id
1 'polypeptide(L)'
;TRLENDFGSRVQFVGLSSNSLITHPQDGPAQLAEQAQRHGWAFPYLLDDQQVLAKSLQAACTPEIYLFSHDSKGSSPTLQYRGQLDSSRPGNDQPLDGSDLRAALNAVLIGTSVSQNQVASVGCNVKWNPGQEPEWFG
;
A
#
# COMPACT_ATOMS: atom_id res chain seq x y z
N THR A 1 7.03 9.34 -3.57
CA THR A 1 7.38 10.17 -4.76
C THR A 1 8.57 9.63 -5.54
N ARG A 2 9.68 9.20 -4.89
CA ARG A 2 10.83 8.63 -5.64
C ARG A 2 10.44 7.39 -6.45
N LEU A 3 9.72 6.45 -5.85
CA LEU A 3 9.24 5.25 -6.55
C LEU A 3 8.30 5.61 -7.71
N GLU A 4 7.39 6.55 -7.50
CA GLU A 4 6.50 7.04 -8.55
C GLU A 4 7.28 7.69 -9.69
N ASN A 5 8.30 8.49 -9.38
CA ASN A 5 9.16 9.10 -10.39
C ASN A 5 9.90 8.05 -11.22
N ASP A 6 10.37 6.97 -10.58
CA ASP A 6 11.17 5.94 -11.23
C ASP A 6 10.31 4.94 -12.03
N PHE A 7 9.09 4.64 -11.59
CA PHE A 7 8.24 3.58 -12.12
C PHE A 7 6.89 4.06 -12.68
N GLY A 8 6.45 5.28 -12.37
CA GLY A 8 5.10 5.76 -12.67
C GLY A 8 4.69 5.77 -14.13
N SER A 9 5.64 5.77 -15.07
CA SER A 9 5.35 5.65 -16.51
C SER A 9 4.99 4.23 -16.93
N ARG A 10 5.28 3.23 -16.11
CA ARG A 10 5.09 1.80 -16.40
C ARG A 10 4.17 1.10 -15.41
N VAL A 11 3.94 1.70 -14.25
CA VAL A 11 3.15 1.12 -13.16
C VAL A 11 2.21 2.19 -12.61
N GLN A 12 0.94 1.86 -12.45
CA GLN A 12 -0.02 2.72 -11.79
C GLN A 12 0.12 2.60 -10.28
N PHE A 13 0.39 3.71 -9.61
CA PHE A 13 0.37 3.82 -8.15
C PHE A 13 -1.00 4.28 -7.67
N VAL A 14 -1.48 3.70 -6.58
CA VAL A 14 -2.71 4.12 -5.91
C VAL A 14 -2.46 4.09 -4.41
N GLY A 15 -2.76 5.17 -3.72
CA GLY A 15 -2.80 5.21 -2.26
C GLY A 15 -4.23 4.97 -1.77
N LEU A 16 -4.36 4.26 -0.65
CA LEU A 16 -5.64 3.94 -0.06
C LEU A 16 -5.62 4.25 1.43
N SER A 17 -6.59 5.03 1.89
CA SER A 17 -6.81 5.30 3.31
C SER A 17 -8.09 4.61 3.76
N SER A 18 -7.98 3.70 4.72
CA SER A 18 -9.07 2.85 5.18
C SER A 18 -9.34 2.95 6.68
N ASN A 19 -8.71 3.90 7.38
CA ASN A 19 -9.00 4.08 8.80
C ASN A 19 -10.43 4.59 9.03
N SER A 20 -11.06 4.10 10.07
CA SER A 20 -12.39 4.52 10.48
C SER A 20 -12.48 6.03 10.71
N LEU A 21 -13.37 6.70 10.01
CA LEU A 21 -13.66 8.12 10.25
C LEU A 21 -14.51 8.33 11.51
N ILE A 22 -15.10 7.27 12.06
CA ILE A 22 -15.87 7.32 13.30
C ILE A 22 -14.91 7.53 14.49
N THR A 23 -13.82 6.75 14.51
CA THR A 23 -12.83 6.81 15.58
C THR A 23 -11.65 7.75 15.27
N HIS A 24 -11.40 8.00 14.01
CA HIS A 24 -10.28 8.82 13.51
C HIS A 24 -10.78 9.83 12.46
N PRO A 25 -11.61 10.81 12.85
CA PRO A 25 -12.16 11.80 11.92
C PRO A 25 -11.08 12.66 11.25
N GLN A 26 -9.88 12.74 11.84
CA GLN A 26 -8.72 13.43 11.25
C GLN A 26 -8.17 12.75 9.99
N ASP A 27 -8.60 11.53 9.69
CA ASP A 27 -8.21 10.81 8.46
C ASP A 27 -9.24 11.01 7.32
N GLY A 28 -10.03 12.07 7.41
CA GLY A 28 -11.06 12.41 6.43
C GLY A 28 -10.52 13.01 5.12
N PRO A 29 -11.40 13.22 4.13
CA PRO A 29 -11.00 13.63 2.78
C PRO A 29 -10.17 14.91 2.72
N ALA A 30 -10.49 15.92 3.55
CA ALA A 30 -9.75 17.18 3.57
C ALA A 30 -8.30 16.97 4.03
N GLN A 31 -8.09 16.18 5.07
CA GLN A 31 -6.77 15.89 5.61
C GLN A 31 -5.96 15.00 4.67
N LEU A 32 -6.61 14.05 3.98
CA LEU A 32 -5.94 13.24 2.96
C LEU A 32 -5.50 14.09 1.76
N ALA A 33 -6.33 15.03 1.32
CA ALA A 33 -5.97 15.96 0.25
C ALA A 33 -4.79 16.85 0.65
N GLU A 34 -4.80 17.37 1.86
CA GLU A 34 -3.70 18.17 2.41
C GLU A 34 -2.40 17.34 2.49
N GLN A 35 -2.47 16.11 2.94
CA GLN A 35 -1.32 15.20 3.00
C GLN A 35 -0.74 14.93 1.61
N ALA A 36 -1.59 14.61 0.65
CA ALA A 36 -1.16 14.37 -0.73
C ALA A 36 -0.48 15.61 -1.34
N GLN A 37 -1.03 16.80 -1.10
CA GLN A 37 -0.45 18.05 -1.54
C GLN A 37 0.90 18.33 -0.88
N ARG A 38 0.98 18.16 0.44
CA ARG A 38 2.21 18.39 1.21
C ARG A 38 3.36 17.50 0.75
N HIS A 39 3.07 16.26 0.38
CA HIS A 39 4.07 15.30 -0.09
C HIS A 39 4.26 15.30 -1.60
N GLY A 40 3.49 16.08 -2.34
CA GLY A 40 3.56 16.15 -3.80
C GLY A 40 3.19 14.82 -4.47
N TRP A 41 2.23 14.09 -3.92
CA TRP A 41 1.76 12.83 -4.52
C TRP A 41 0.90 13.12 -5.75
N ALA A 42 1.31 12.57 -6.90
CA ALA A 42 0.56 12.71 -8.15
C ALA A 42 -0.34 11.50 -8.45
N PHE A 43 -0.18 10.40 -7.72
CA PHE A 43 -1.05 9.23 -7.84
C PHE A 43 -2.39 9.44 -7.12
N PRO A 44 -3.46 8.74 -7.55
CA PRO A 44 -4.73 8.77 -6.84
C PRO A 44 -4.57 8.33 -5.37
N TYR A 45 -5.14 9.11 -4.46
CA TYR A 45 -5.21 8.79 -3.04
C TYR A 45 -6.68 8.69 -2.65
N LEU A 46 -7.16 7.48 -2.44
CA LEU A 46 -8.57 7.13 -2.32
C LEU A 46 -8.96 6.92 -0.86
N LEU A 47 -10.19 7.29 -0.53
CA LEU A 47 -10.80 6.99 0.75
C LEU A 47 -11.66 5.73 0.64
N ASP A 48 -11.35 4.72 1.45
CA ASP A 48 -12.10 3.47 1.59
C ASP A 48 -12.88 3.50 2.92
N ASP A 49 -13.84 4.41 3.03
CA ASP A 49 -14.58 4.69 4.26
C ASP A 49 -15.43 3.50 4.76
N GLN A 50 -15.90 2.67 3.84
CA GLN A 50 -16.61 1.43 4.15
C GLN A 50 -15.68 0.25 4.40
N GLN A 51 -14.38 0.44 4.22
CA GLN A 51 -13.33 -0.56 4.46
C GLN A 51 -13.48 -1.84 3.62
N VAL A 52 -14.10 -1.71 2.46
CA VAL A 52 -14.35 -2.84 1.54
C VAL A 52 -13.04 -3.32 0.94
N LEU A 53 -12.21 -2.40 0.47
CA LEU A 53 -10.91 -2.75 -0.14
C LEU A 53 -9.94 -3.28 0.91
N ALA A 54 -9.87 -2.65 2.07
CA ALA A 54 -9.02 -3.13 3.17
C ALA A 54 -9.38 -4.58 3.57
N LYS A 55 -10.67 -4.89 3.64
CA LYS A 55 -11.14 -6.27 3.93
C LYS A 55 -10.82 -7.23 2.79
N SER A 56 -11.06 -6.83 1.55
CA SER A 56 -10.75 -7.67 0.37
C SER A 56 -9.26 -8.00 0.26
N LEU A 57 -8.41 -7.07 0.64
CA LEU A 57 -6.95 -7.24 0.66
C LEU A 57 -6.45 -7.93 1.93
N GLN A 58 -7.34 -8.19 2.89
CA GLN A 58 -6.98 -8.70 4.24
C GLN A 58 -5.92 -7.83 4.91
N ALA A 59 -6.05 -6.51 4.78
CA ALA A 59 -5.11 -5.57 5.35
C ALA A 59 -5.09 -5.66 6.88
N ALA A 60 -3.90 -5.63 7.47
CA ALA A 60 -3.71 -5.71 8.91
C ALA A 60 -3.09 -4.45 9.50
N CYS A 61 -2.19 -3.81 8.76
CA CYS A 61 -1.45 -2.64 9.25
C CYS A 61 -1.32 -1.56 8.18
N THR A 62 -0.85 -0.40 8.60
CA THR A 62 -0.54 0.72 7.72
C THR A 62 0.87 1.23 7.99
N PRO A 63 1.68 1.47 6.94
CA PRO A 63 1.42 1.16 5.54
C PRO A 63 1.59 -0.33 5.23
N GLU A 64 0.81 -0.85 4.34
CA GLU A 64 0.98 -2.19 3.76
C GLU A 64 1.00 -2.07 2.24
N ILE A 65 1.90 -2.79 1.59
CA ILE A 65 2.14 -2.66 0.15
C ILE A 65 1.64 -3.91 -0.57
N TYR A 66 0.96 -3.67 -1.68
CA TYR A 66 0.46 -4.71 -2.58
C TYR A 66 0.89 -4.37 -4.01
N LEU A 67 1.41 -5.34 -4.73
CA LEU A 67 1.72 -5.21 -6.15
C LEU A 67 0.96 -6.28 -6.93
N PHE A 68 0.14 -5.83 -7.88
CA PHE A 68 -0.59 -6.69 -8.79
C PHE A 68 -0.02 -6.57 -10.19
N SER A 69 -0.05 -7.67 -10.92
CA SER A 69 0.18 -7.67 -12.36
C SER A 69 -1.07 -8.18 -13.07
N HIS A 70 -1.27 -7.73 -14.29
CA HIS A 70 -2.29 -8.26 -15.19
C HIS A 70 -1.69 -8.37 -16.59
N ASP A 71 -2.18 -9.30 -17.37
CA ASP A 71 -1.78 -9.41 -18.77
C ASP A 71 -2.55 -8.38 -19.63
N SER A 72 -2.04 -8.16 -20.84
CA SER A 72 -2.64 -7.24 -21.82
C SER A 72 -4.00 -7.68 -22.35
N LYS A 73 -4.47 -8.88 -21.99
CA LYS A 73 -5.74 -9.47 -22.43
C LYS A 73 -6.89 -9.23 -21.46
N GLY A 74 -6.67 -8.44 -20.42
CA GLY A 74 -7.71 -8.08 -19.47
C GLY A 74 -8.09 -9.18 -18.49
N SER A 75 -7.20 -10.12 -18.18
CA SER A 75 -7.37 -11.10 -17.13
C SER A 75 -7.43 -10.43 -15.76
N SER A 76 -7.98 -11.14 -14.78
CA SER A 76 -8.00 -10.66 -13.38
C SER A 76 -6.57 -10.39 -12.89
N PRO A 77 -6.34 -9.29 -12.14
CA PRO A 77 -5.03 -9.00 -11.58
C PRO A 77 -4.55 -10.13 -10.67
N THR A 78 -3.26 -10.42 -10.74
CA THR A 78 -2.59 -11.41 -9.89
C THR A 78 -1.71 -10.70 -8.88
N LEU A 79 -1.85 -11.04 -7.60
CA LEU A 79 -0.99 -10.52 -6.54
C LEU A 79 0.41 -11.09 -6.68
N GLN A 80 1.40 -10.23 -6.88
CA GLN A 80 2.80 -10.59 -7.04
C GLN A 80 3.63 -10.31 -5.78
N TYR A 81 3.28 -9.28 -5.03
CA TYR A 81 4.01 -8.89 -3.83
C TYR A 81 3.05 -8.35 -2.79
N ARG A 82 3.25 -8.76 -1.55
CA ARG A 82 2.63 -8.18 -0.36
C ARG A 82 3.68 -8.10 0.74
N GLY A 83 3.91 -6.90 1.27
CA GLY A 83 4.88 -6.76 2.33
C GLY A 83 5.34 -5.34 2.56
N GLN A 84 6.52 -5.21 3.17
CA GLN A 84 7.11 -3.93 3.51
C GLN A 84 7.66 -3.20 2.29
N LEU A 85 7.78 -1.89 2.40
CA LEU A 85 8.43 -1.05 1.39
C LEU A 85 9.94 -1.32 1.33
N ASP A 86 10.55 -1.33 2.50
CA ASP A 86 11.95 -1.65 2.78
C ASP A 86 12.12 -1.99 4.26
N SER A 87 13.34 -2.26 4.67
CA SER A 87 13.66 -2.61 6.06
C SER A 87 13.84 -1.39 6.98
N SER A 88 13.64 -0.17 6.46
CA SER A 88 13.74 1.05 7.26
C SER A 88 12.68 1.10 8.35
N ARG A 89 13.12 1.44 9.55
CA ARG A 89 12.25 1.70 10.72
C ARG A 89 12.82 2.89 11.49
N PRO A 90 11.99 3.61 12.24
CA PRO A 90 12.50 4.66 13.11
C PRO A 90 13.62 4.14 14.01
N GLY A 91 14.81 4.73 13.90
CA GLY A 91 15.97 4.44 14.75
C GLY A 91 16.78 3.20 14.40
N ASN A 92 16.54 2.53 13.26
CA ASN A 92 17.33 1.36 12.87
C ASN A 92 18.44 1.63 11.85
N ASP A 93 18.62 2.88 11.44
CA ASP A 93 19.64 3.33 10.48
C ASP A 93 19.66 2.59 9.12
N GLN A 94 18.57 1.87 8.79
CA GLN A 94 18.43 1.25 7.47
C GLN A 94 17.98 2.28 6.44
N PRO A 95 18.42 2.16 5.18
CA PRO A 95 18.08 3.12 4.15
C PRO A 95 16.59 3.12 3.83
N LEU A 96 16.02 4.31 3.71
CA LEU A 96 14.65 4.53 3.23
C LEU A 96 14.67 4.62 1.70
N ASP A 97 14.79 3.49 1.04
CA ASP A 97 15.03 3.39 -0.40
C ASP A 97 13.96 2.60 -1.17
N GLY A 98 13.04 1.95 -0.46
CA GLY A 98 12.01 1.12 -1.08
C GLY A 98 12.57 -0.15 -1.73
N SER A 99 13.68 -0.67 -1.23
CA SER A 99 14.43 -1.76 -1.88
C SER A 99 13.60 -3.02 -2.12
N ASP A 100 12.75 -3.41 -1.18
CA ASP A 100 11.95 -4.63 -1.30
C ASP A 100 10.89 -4.49 -2.40
N LEU A 101 10.17 -3.37 -2.41
CA LEU A 101 9.20 -3.09 -3.47
C LEU A 101 9.89 -2.86 -4.81
N ARG A 102 11.04 -2.19 -4.85
CA ARG A 102 11.81 -2.01 -6.10
C ARG A 102 12.21 -3.34 -6.72
N ALA A 103 12.66 -4.29 -5.92
CA ALA A 103 13.02 -5.63 -6.40
C ALA A 103 11.81 -6.33 -7.02
N ALA A 104 10.65 -6.26 -6.38
CA ALA A 104 9.41 -6.84 -6.91
C ALA A 104 8.95 -6.15 -8.20
N LEU A 105 8.97 -4.82 -8.25
CA LEU A 105 8.63 -4.04 -9.45
C LEU A 105 9.53 -4.39 -10.62
N ASN A 106 10.84 -4.44 -10.42
CA ASN A 106 11.78 -4.80 -11.46
C ASN A 106 11.53 -6.22 -11.98
N ALA A 107 11.28 -7.19 -11.10
CA ALA A 107 10.99 -8.56 -11.49
C ALA A 107 9.73 -8.64 -12.37
N VAL A 108 8.65 -7.99 -11.97
CA VAL A 108 7.41 -7.94 -12.76
C VAL A 108 7.65 -7.29 -14.13
N LEU A 109 8.35 -6.17 -14.18
CA LEU A 109 8.56 -5.40 -15.41
C LEU A 109 9.45 -6.12 -16.42
N ILE A 110 10.41 -6.93 -15.97
CA ILE A 110 11.26 -7.73 -16.86
C ILE A 110 10.72 -9.14 -17.12
N GLY A 111 9.58 -9.49 -16.53
CA GLY A 111 8.91 -10.77 -16.75
C GLY A 111 9.52 -11.96 -16.00
N THR A 112 10.26 -11.72 -14.93
CA THR A 112 10.79 -12.77 -14.04
C THR A 112 9.90 -12.98 -12.83
N SER A 113 10.03 -14.12 -12.15
CA SER A 113 9.29 -14.40 -10.93
C SER A 113 9.70 -13.47 -9.80
N VAL A 114 8.71 -12.95 -9.07
CA VAL A 114 8.94 -12.21 -7.84
C VAL A 114 9.35 -13.19 -6.73
N SER A 115 10.36 -12.81 -5.94
CA SER A 115 10.76 -13.62 -4.79
C SER A 115 9.59 -13.90 -3.86
N GLN A 116 9.43 -15.13 -3.41
CA GLN A 116 8.43 -15.52 -2.40
C GLN A 116 8.89 -15.23 -0.97
N ASN A 117 10.15 -14.83 -0.78
CA ASN A 117 10.67 -14.39 0.50
C ASN A 117 10.26 -12.93 0.76
N GLN A 118 8.97 -12.73 1.02
CA GLN A 118 8.37 -11.41 1.22
C GLN A 118 8.22 -11.13 2.71
N VAL A 119 8.81 -10.03 3.16
CA VAL A 119 8.79 -9.63 4.56
C VAL A 119 7.52 -8.83 4.83
N ALA A 120 6.76 -9.23 5.84
CA ALA A 120 5.53 -8.55 6.21
C ALA A 120 5.78 -7.07 6.59
N SER A 121 4.82 -6.21 6.22
CA SER A 121 4.81 -4.83 6.66
C SER A 121 4.71 -4.74 8.19
N VAL A 122 5.35 -3.72 8.74
CA VAL A 122 5.26 -3.37 10.16
C VAL A 122 4.71 -1.94 10.27
N GLY A 123 3.66 -1.78 11.04
CA GLY A 123 3.02 -0.48 11.20
C GLY A 123 1.87 -0.54 12.21
N CYS A 124 1.13 0.55 12.30
CA CYS A 124 -0.05 0.61 13.15
C CYS A 124 -1.17 -0.26 12.58
N ASN A 125 -1.96 -0.90 13.44
CA ASN A 125 -3.14 -1.63 13.01
C ASN A 125 -4.12 -0.72 12.26
N VAL A 126 -4.78 -1.27 11.25
CA VAL A 126 -5.92 -0.60 10.60
C VAL A 126 -6.98 -0.30 11.65
N LYS A 127 -7.50 0.93 11.64
CA LYS A 127 -8.56 1.35 12.56
C LYS A 127 -9.91 0.99 11.95
N TRP A 128 -10.45 -0.16 12.36
CA TRP A 128 -11.73 -0.65 11.83
C TRP A 128 -12.91 0.16 12.34
N ASN A 129 -13.98 0.19 11.56
CA ASN A 129 -15.25 0.74 12.04
C ASN A 129 -15.75 -0.11 13.21
N PRO A 130 -16.21 0.51 14.32
CA PRO A 130 -16.67 -0.22 15.50
C PRO A 130 -17.73 -1.27 15.17
N GLY A 131 -17.53 -2.50 15.61
CA GLY A 131 -18.43 -3.62 15.35
C GLY A 131 -18.30 -4.24 13.96
N GLN A 132 -17.34 -3.78 13.15
CA GLN A 132 -17.10 -4.29 11.79
C GLN A 132 -15.68 -4.84 11.63
N GLU A 133 -15.02 -5.13 12.72
CA GLU A 133 -13.69 -5.70 12.74
C GLU A 133 -13.68 -7.06 12.03
N PRO A 134 -12.68 -7.33 11.17
CA PRO A 134 -12.58 -8.62 10.51
C PRO A 134 -12.09 -9.72 11.46
N GLU A 135 -12.29 -10.98 11.08
CA GLU A 135 -11.90 -12.13 11.91
C GLU A 135 -10.39 -12.20 12.22
N TRP A 136 -9.56 -11.64 11.35
CA TRP A 136 -8.11 -11.60 11.57
C TRP A 136 -7.64 -10.41 12.42
N PHE A 137 -8.58 -9.60 12.91
CA PHE A 137 -8.28 -8.52 13.84
C PHE A 137 -7.97 -9.11 15.23
N GLY A 138 -6.79 -8.75 15.74
CA GLY A 138 -6.40 -9.27 17.04
C GLY A 138 -5.01 -8.86 17.47
#